data_645a36e60a616d0a3470247331b0cdcb
#
_entry.id   645a36e60a616d0a3470247331b0cdcb
#
_cell.length_a   1.000
_cell.length_b   1.000
_cell.length_c   1.000
_cell.angle_alpha   90.00
_cell.angle_beta   90.00
_cell.angle_gamma   90.00
#
_symmetry.space_group_name_H-M   'P 1'
#
loop_
_entity.id
_entity.type
_entity.pdbx_description
1 polymer ?
#
loop_
_entity_poly.entity_id
_entity_poly.type
_entity_poly.pdbx_seq_one_letter_code
_entity_poly.pdbx_strand_id
1 'polypeptide(L)'
;KQYADQQMSLWQSVLAKQQGSEENFKVAAEPGDRRFSAPEWRASPVYDYLHQAYLLNTKFARDLVELIPATDDKARNRMRFLARQIADAMAPSNYAATNPEFIKLALETKGQSISDGINNLIRDFEKGRISMTDESVFEVGRNIATTEGAVVFENELMQLVQYAPLTPKVGTRPLVVVPPCINKFYIMDLQPDNSLIRFMVEQGNTVFLVSWRNPTEAHGHLTWEDYLEHGPIAALHVAQEICKVKQVNALGFCVGGTILTSALAVLKGRGEDIVASLTLLTTLLDFTDTGEIGLFIDDNGLLTRESTIGKGGLLPARDLQTTFSFLRANDLVWSFVVNNYLLGKDPFPFDLLYWNSDSTRMPAKMHTF
;
A
#
# COMPACT_ATOMS: atom_id res chain seq x y z
N LYS A 1 -23.97 -26.43 -15.15
CA LYS A 1 -25.00 -27.23 -14.46
C LYS A 1 -24.85 -27.13 -12.94
N GLN A 2 -23.65 -27.35 -12.39
CA GLN A 2 -23.39 -27.25 -10.95
C GLN A 2 -23.76 -25.85 -10.41
N TYR A 3 -23.41 -24.78 -11.14
CA TYR A 3 -23.79 -23.42 -10.77
C TYR A 3 -25.32 -23.23 -10.79
N ALA A 4 -26.02 -23.72 -11.82
CA ALA A 4 -27.47 -23.65 -11.89
C ALA A 4 -28.13 -24.41 -10.74
N ASP A 5 -27.63 -25.58 -10.39
CA ASP A 5 -28.11 -26.37 -9.26
C ASP A 5 -27.91 -25.64 -7.92
N GLN A 6 -26.76 -24.96 -7.75
CA GLN A 6 -26.48 -24.15 -6.56
C GLN A 6 -27.37 -22.88 -6.49
N GLN A 7 -27.63 -22.22 -7.61
CA GLN A 7 -28.59 -21.12 -7.67
C GLN A 7 -30.01 -21.57 -7.27
N MET A 8 -30.43 -22.76 -7.77
CA MET A 8 -31.71 -23.32 -7.39
C MET A 8 -31.77 -23.64 -5.89
N SER A 9 -30.74 -24.24 -5.34
CA SER A 9 -30.62 -24.54 -3.91
C SER A 9 -30.69 -23.28 -3.05
N LEU A 10 -29.98 -22.20 -3.48
CA LEU A 10 -30.03 -20.91 -2.80
C LEU A 10 -31.46 -20.34 -2.79
N TRP A 11 -32.14 -20.39 -3.94
CA TRP A 11 -33.50 -19.91 -4.06
C TRP A 11 -34.50 -20.72 -3.21
N GLN A 12 -34.37 -22.04 -3.19
CA GLN A 12 -35.16 -22.91 -2.33
C GLN A 12 -34.92 -22.63 -0.84
N SER A 13 -33.68 -22.37 -0.43
CA SER A 13 -33.35 -21.98 0.93
C SER A 13 -34.02 -20.69 1.38
N VAL A 14 -34.14 -19.68 0.48
CA VAL A 14 -34.85 -18.44 0.78
C VAL A 14 -36.35 -18.69 0.99
N LEU A 15 -36.99 -19.50 0.13
CA LEU A 15 -38.39 -19.87 0.25
C LEU A 15 -38.65 -20.68 1.53
N ALA A 16 -37.76 -21.63 1.86
CA ALA A 16 -37.86 -22.43 3.08
C ALA A 16 -37.77 -21.58 4.35
N LYS A 17 -36.87 -20.56 4.37
CA LYS A 17 -36.74 -19.58 5.48
C LYS A 17 -38.04 -18.78 5.67
N GLN A 18 -38.71 -18.37 4.59
CA GLN A 18 -40.01 -17.67 4.69
C GLN A 18 -41.12 -18.56 5.29
N GLN A 19 -40.94 -19.88 5.19
CA GLN A 19 -41.87 -20.89 5.76
C GLN A 19 -41.42 -21.38 7.15
N GLY A 20 -40.37 -20.78 7.76
CA GLY A 20 -39.90 -21.13 9.08
C GLY A 20 -38.96 -22.34 9.15
N SER A 21 -38.40 -22.79 8.02
CA SER A 21 -37.41 -23.87 7.99
C SER A 21 -36.03 -23.35 8.33
N GLU A 22 -35.22 -24.17 9.02
CA GLU A 22 -33.80 -23.92 9.34
C GLU A 22 -32.83 -24.36 8.24
N GLU A 23 -33.34 -24.94 7.15
CA GLU A 23 -32.47 -25.31 6.02
C GLU A 23 -31.79 -24.08 5.39
N ASN A 24 -30.45 -24.09 5.38
CA ASN A 24 -29.63 -22.96 4.99
C ASN A 24 -28.60 -23.39 3.94
N PHE A 25 -28.83 -23.04 2.67
CA PHE A 25 -27.74 -23.03 1.70
C PHE A 25 -26.80 -21.86 2.03
N LYS A 26 -25.52 -22.14 2.24
CA LYS A 26 -24.51 -21.12 2.50
C LYS A 26 -23.29 -21.33 1.62
N VAL A 27 -22.88 -20.25 0.98
CA VAL A 27 -21.55 -20.13 0.35
C VAL A 27 -20.60 -19.56 1.37
N ALA A 28 -19.45 -20.17 1.57
CA ALA A 28 -18.42 -19.64 2.46
C ALA A 28 -17.84 -18.33 1.88
N ALA A 29 -17.80 -17.28 2.69
CA ALA A 29 -17.07 -16.07 2.37
C ALA A 29 -15.57 -16.32 2.46
N GLU A 30 -14.77 -15.51 1.78
CA GLU A 30 -13.31 -15.56 1.93
C GLU A 30 -12.90 -15.17 3.36
N PRO A 31 -11.86 -15.80 3.91
CA PRO A 31 -11.34 -15.42 5.21
C PRO A 31 -10.94 -13.94 5.22
N GLY A 32 -11.43 -13.20 6.23
CA GLY A 32 -11.12 -11.77 6.37
C GLY A 32 -12.04 -10.82 5.60
N ASP A 33 -12.99 -11.30 4.79
CA ASP A 33 -14.00 -10.45 4.15
C ASP A 33 -14.95 -9.85 5.18
N ARG A 34 -14.86 -8.53 5.37
CA ARG A 34 -15.67 -7.77 6.35
C ARG A 34 -16.84 -7.01 5.72
N ARG A 35 -17.02 -7.04 4.39
CA ARG A 35 -18.05 -6.28 3.67
C ARG A 35 -19.49 -6.59 4.14
N PHE A 36 -19.70 -7.80 4.62
CA PHE A 36 -20.99 -8.34 5.04
C PHE A 36 -21.02 -8.69 6.54
N SER A 37 -20.17 -8.03 7.35
CA SER A 37 -20.07 -8.29 8.79
C SER A 37 -21.23 -7.75 9.60
N ALA A 38 -21.89 -6.70 9.12
CA ALA A 38 -23.02 -6.10 9.81
C ALA A 38 -24.19 -7.06 9.96
N PRO A 39 -24.88 -7.06 11.12
CA PRO A 39 -25.97 -7.99 11.41
C PRO A 39 -27.13 -7.85 10.46
N GLU A 40 -27.35 -6.68 9.87
CA GLU A 40 -28.41 -6.37 8.92
C GLU A 40 -28.40 -7.28 7.69
N TRP A 41 -27.21 -7.71 7.25
CA TRP A 41 -27.05 -8.65 6.14
C TRP A 41 -27.68 -10.02 6.40
N ARG A 42 -27.79 -10.42 7.67
CA ARG A 42 -28.33 -11.72 8.09
C ARG A 42 -29.76 -11.63 8.63
N ALA A 43 -30.15 -10.43 9.08
CA ALA A 43 -31.45 -10.21 9.69
C ALA A 43 -32.60 -10.24 8.69
N SER A 44 -32.35 -9.90 7.42
CA SER A 44 -33.36 -9.88 6.36
C SER A 44 -33.10 -10.99 5.33
N PRO A 45 -34.10 -11.79 4.99
CA PRO A 45 -33.98 -12.82 3.96
C PRO A 45 -33.51 -12.26 2.60
N VAL A 46 -33.93 -11.04 2.26
CA VAL A 46 -33.55 -10.37 1.01
C VAL A 46 -32.07 -10.05 0.99
N TYR A 47 -31.52 -9.46 2.06
CA TYR A 47 -30.09 -9.10 2.12
C TYR A 47 -29.21 -10.35 2.29
N ASP A 48 -29.66 -11.37 3.02
CA ASP A 48 -28.97 -12.65 3.08
C ASP A 48 -28.90 -13.30 1.68
N TYR A 49 -30.00 -13.27 0.92
CA TYR A 49 -30.01 -13.73 -0.47
C TYR A 49 -29.03 -12.95 -1.34
N LEU A 50 -29.03 -11.62 -1.29
CA LEU A 50 -28.13 -10.79 -2.08
C LEU A 50 -26.66 -11.11 -1.75
N HIS A 51 -26.33 -11.27 -0.48
CA HIS A 51 -25.02 -11.66 -0.03
C HIS A 51 -24.61 -13.03 -0.57
N GLN A 52 -25.46 -14.06 -0.37
CA GLN A 52 -25.15 -15.42 -0.82
C GLN A 52 -25.10 -15.53 -2.35
N ALA A 53 -25.98 -14.84 -3.07
CA ALA A 53 -25.96 -14.78 -4.53
C ALA A 53 -24.68 -14.12 -5.05
N TYR A 54 -24.23 -13.04 -4.41
CA TYR A 54 -22.97 -12.39 -4.73
C TYR A 54 -21.78 -13.37 -4.54
N LEU A 55 -21.69 -14.05 -3.41
CA LEU A 55 -20.62 -15.03 -3.16
C LEU A 55 -20.63 -16.17 -4.18
N LEU A 56 -21.81 -16.68 -4.52
CA LEU A 56 -21.96 -17.73 -5.51
C LEU A 56 -21.55 -17.27 -6.91
N ASN A 57 -21.96 -16.08 -7.31
CA ASN A 57 -21.60 -15.49 -8.61
C ASN A 57 -20.09 -15.22 -8.71
N THR A 58 -19.50 -14.71 -7.64
CA THR A 58 -18.04 -14.44 -7.57
C THR A 58 -17.26 -15.75 -7.67
N LYS A 59 -17.70 -16.79 -6.95
CA LYS A 59 -17.09 -18.12 -7.05
C LYS A 59 -17.19 -18.66 -8.48
N PHE A 60 -18.38 -18.59 -9.08
CA PHE A 60 -18.58 -19.05 -10.45
C PHE A 60 -17.72 -18.30 -11.46
N ALA A 61 -17.60 -16.97 -11.35
CA ALA A 61 -16.74 -16.17 -12.21
C ALA A 61 -15.27 -16.59 -12.11
N ARG A 62 -14.79 -16.86 -10.90
CA ARG A 62 -13.42 -17.39 -10.68
C ARG A 62 -13.24 -18.77 -11.29
N ASP A 63 -14.20 -19.67 -11.06
CA ASP A 63 -14.16 -21.03 -11.64
C ASP A 63 -14.15 -20.98 -13.18
N LEU A 64 -14.89 -20.04 -13.80
CA LEU A 64 -14.86 -19.81 -15.25
C LEU A 64 -13.50 -19.35 -15.75
N VAL A 65 -12.83 -18.45 -15.04
CA VAL A 65 -11.47 -17.99 -15.40
C VAL A 65 -10.49 -19.15 -15.48
N GLU A 66 -10.61 -20.16 -14.61
CA GLU A 66 -9.75 -21.34 -14.65
C GLU A 66 -9.99 -22.22 -15.88
N LEU A 67 -11.18 -22.17 -16.47
CA LEU A 67 -11.54 -22.92 -17.68
C LEU A 67 -11.14 -22.22 -18.99
N ILE A 68 -10.89 -20.91 -18.96
CA ILE A 68 -10.50 -20.16 -20.16
C ILE A 68 -9.05 -20.52 -20.51
N PRO A 69 -8.75 -20.92 -21.77
CA PRO A 69 -7.37 -21.12 -22.20
C PRO A 69 -6.55 -19.84 -22.02
N ALA A 70 -5.40 -19.95 -21.39
CA ALA A 70 -4.44 -18.86 -21.26
C ALA A 70 -3.16 -19.20 -22.02
N THR A 71 -2.51 -18.20 -22.58
CA THR A 71 -1.24 -18.36 -23.32
C THR A 71 -0.09 -18.73 -22.39
N ASP A 72 -0.13 -18.21 -21.17
CA ASP A 72 0.88 -18.38 -20.15
C ASP A 72 0.31 -18.09 -18.74
N ASP A 73 1.10 -18.31 -17.71
CA ASP A 73 0.70 -18.09 -16.31
C ASP A 73 0.43 -16.62 -16.02
N LYS A 74 1.15 -15.69 -16.67
CA LYS A 74 0.94 -14.24 -16.49
C LYS A 74 -0.44 -13.83 -17.02
N ALA A 75 -0.83 -14.32 -18.19
CA ALA A 75 -2.17 -14.10 -18.73
C ALA A 75 -3.27 -14.67 -17.83
N ARG A 76 -3.06 -15.88 -17.28
CA ARG A 76 -3.95 -16.50 -16.29
C ARG A 76 -4.10 -15.63 -15.05
N ASN A 77 -3.00 -15.18 -14.48
CA ASN A 77 -3.00 -14.34 -13.27
C ASN A 77 -3.65 -12.98 -13.52
N ARG A 78 -3.49 -12.38 -14.73
CA ARG A 78 -4.22 -11.18 -15.12
C ARG A 78 -5.73 -11.39 -15.16
N MET A 79 -6.20 -12.51 -15.74
CA MET A 79 -7.63 -12.82 -15.76
C MET A 79 -8.19 -13.01 -14.34
N ARG A 80 -7.47 -13.70 -13.46
CA ARG A 80 -7.84 -13.84 -12.03
C ARG A 80 -7.93 -12.48 -11.35
N PHE A 81 -6.93 -11.64 -11.55
CA PHE A 81 -6.89 -10.30 -10.99
C PHE A 81 -8.08 -9.46 -11.47
N LEU A 82 -8.33 -9.41 -12.78
CA LEU A 82 -9.46 -8.66 -13.34
C LEU A 82 -10.81 -9.18 -12.85
N ALA A 83 -11.01 -10.50 -12.78
CA ALA A 83 -12.22 -11.10 -12.25
C ALA A 83 -12.45 -10.69 -10.78
N ARG A 84 -11.39 -10.63 -9.97
CA ARG A 84 -11.46 -10.15 -8.59
C ARG A 84 -11.82 -8.67 -8.54
N GLN A 85 -11.17 -7.81 -9.35
CA GLN A 85 -11.50 -6.37 -9.40
C GLN A 85 -12.97 -6.13 -9.79
N ILE A 86 -13.49 -6.86 -10.78
CA ILE A 86 -14.90 -6.78 -11.18
C ILE A 86 -15.81 -7.25 -10.04
N ALA A 87 -15.48 -8.36 -9.40
CA ALA A 87 -16.25 -8.88 -8.27
C ALA A 87 -16.27 -7.87 -7.11
N ASP A 88 -15.14 -7.30 -6.74
CA ASP A 88 -15.06 -6.29 -5.68
C ASP A 88 -15.88 -5.04 -6.02
N ALA A 89 -15.82 -4.58 -7.26
CA ALA A 89 -16.61 -3.44 -7.73
C ALA A 89 -18.12 -3.72 -7.68
N MET A 90 -18.55 -4.95 -7.99
CA MET A 90 -19.97 -5.36 -8.05
C MET A 90 -20.53 -5.82 -6.70
N ALA A 91 -19.78 -5.71 -5.60
CA ALA A 91 -20.28 -6.12 -4.30
C ALA A 91 -21.53 -5.31 -3.90
N PRO A 92 -22.62 -5.97 -3.49
CA PRO A 92 -23.86 -5.27 -3.13
C PRO A 92 -23.69 -4.33 -1.92
N SER A 93 -22.65 -4.50 -1.13
CA SER A 93 -22.27 -3.56 -0.06
C SER A 93 -21.85 -2.18 -0.57
N ASN A 94 -21.46 -2.05 -1.83
CA ASN A 94 -20.94 -0.80 -2.39
C ASN A 94 -22.06 0.16 -2.87
N TYR A 95 -23.33 -0.26 -2.86
CA TYR A 95 -24.41 0.49 -3.48
C TYR A 95 -25.51 0.81 -2.47
N ALA A 96 -25.98 2.05 -2.48
CA ALA A 96 -27.04 2.54 -1.58
C ALA A 96 -28.31 1.69 -1.61
N ALA A 97 -28.72 1.23 -2.80
CA ALA A 97 -29.95 0.45 -2.97
C ALA A 97 -29.87 -0.98 -2.40
N THR A 98 -28.67 -1.52 -2.22
CA THR A 98 -28.46 -2.91 -1.80
C THR A 98 -27.71 -3.03 -0.47
N ASN A 99 -27.23 -1.93 0.09
CA ASN A 99 -26.53 -1.94 1.38
C ASN A 99 -27.52 -1.67 2.53
N PRO A 100 -27.80 -2.65 3.41
CA PRO A 100 -28.76 -2.48 4.51
C PRO A 100 -28.27 -1.52 5.60
N GLU A 101 -26.96 -1.40 5.81
CA GLU A 101 -26.38 -0.42 6.76
C GLU A 101 -26.66 1.02 6.32
N PHE A 102 -26.52 1.29 5.01
CA PHE A 102 -26.85 2.59 4.44
C PHE A 102 -28.33 2.95 4.70
N ILE A 103 -29.23 2.03 4.39
CA ILE A 103 -30.69 2.29 4.54
C ILE A 103 -31.03 2.52 6.01
N LYS A 104 -30.52 1.67 6.91
CA LYS A 104 -30.71 1.81 8.35
C LYS A 104 -30.17 3.15 8.85
N LEU A 105 -28.92 3.46 8.54
CA LEU A 105 -28.27 4.70 9.02
C LEU A 105 -28.99 5.95 8.46
N ALA A 106 -29.39 5.95 7.20
CA ALA A 106 -30.13 7.05 6.61
C ALA A 106 -31.47 7.30 7.32
N LEU A 107 -32.19 6.25 7.74
CA LEU A 107 -33.41 6.38 8.51
C LEU A 107 -33.14 6.87 9.94
N GLU A 108 -32.17 6.30 10.64
CA GLU A 108 -31.81 6.67 12.01
C GLU A 108 -31.34 8.14 12.11
N THR A 109 -30.56 8.60 11.12
CA THR A 109 -30.03 9.97 11.06
C THR A 109 -30.98 10.95 10.36
N LYS A 110 -32.16 10.52 9.93
CA LYS A 110 -33.12 11.32 9.16
C LYS A 110 -32.49 11.95 7.90
N GLY A 111 -31.59 11.20 7.25
CA GLY A 111 -30.90 11.62 6.05
C GLY A 111 -29.60 12.41 6.27
N GLN A 112 -29.21 12.71 7.50
CA GLN A 112 -27.97 13.45 7.77
C GLN A 112 -26.75 12.70 7.23
N SER A 113 -26.66 11.38 7.42
CA SER A 113 -25.56 10.57 6.89
C SER A 113 -25.40 10.66 5.37
N ILE A 114 -26.50 10.85 4.62
CA ILE A 114 -26.48 11.05 3.17
C ILE A 114 -25.81 12.41 2.85
N SER A 115 -26.23 13.47 3.57
CA SER A 115 -25.64 14.81 3.41
C SER A 115 -24.13 14.79 3.71
N ASP A 116 -23.73 14.14 4.80
CA ASP A 116 -22.33 14.03 5.20
C ASP A 116 -21.52 13.25 4.15
N GLY A 117 -22.09 12.15 3.61
CA GLY A 117 -21.47 11.38 2.54
C GLY A 117 -21.27 12.18 1.25
N ILE A 118 -22.24 12.99 0.86
CA ILE A 118 -22.12 13.90 -0.29
C ILE A 118 -21.06 14.96 -0.05
N ASN A 119 -21.00 15.54 1.15
CA ASN A 119 -19.96 16.52 1.51
C ASN A 119 -18.56 15.90 1.46
N ASN A 120 -18.40 14.67 1.95
CA ASN A 120 -17.15 13.92 1.87
C ASN A 120 -16.74 13.67 0.41
N LEU A 121 -17.69 13.27 -0.45
CA LEU A 121 -17.45 13.05 -1.87
C LEU A 121 -17.00 14.36 -2.58
N ILE A 122 -17.67 15.47 -2.32
CA ILE A 122 -17.32 16.76 -2.91
C ILE A 122 -15.90 17.17 -2.48
N ARG A 123 -15.59 17.07 -1.18
CA ARG A 123 -14.26 17.37 -0.63
C ARG A 123 -13.16 16.53 -1.29
N ASP A 124 -13.40 15.23 -1.47
CA ASP A 124 -12.44 14.32 -2.08
C ASP A 124 -12.32 14.54 -3.60
N PHE A 125 -13.41 14.93 -4.27
CA PHE A 125 -13.38 15.34 -5.67
C PHE A 125 -12.51 16.58 -5.88
N GLU A 126 -12.61 17.58 -5.00
CA GLU A 126 -11.75 18.78 -5.03
C GLU A 126 -10.28 18.44 -4.76
N LYS A 127 -10.01 17.49 -3.85
CA LYS A 127 -8.65 16.99 -3.59
C LYS A 127 -8.11 16.11 -4.74
N GLY A 128 -8.97 15.57 -5.59
CA GLY A 128 -8.62 14.63 -6.65
C GLY A 128 -8.21 13.24 -6.16
N ARG A 129 -8.56 12.87 -4.92
CA ARG A 129 -8.28 11.55 -4.32
C ARG A 129 -9.25 11.22 -3.19
N ILE A 130 -9.41 9.93 -2.91
CA ILE A 130 -10.17 9.43 -1.75
C ILE A 130 -9.39 9.71 -0.47
N SER A 131 -10.02 10.33 0.51
CA SER A 131 -9.45 10.50 1.86
C SER A 131 -9.50 9.17 2.61
N MET A 132 -8.34 8.58 2.88
CA MET A 132 -8.21 7.30 3.59
C MET A 132 -8.05 7.48 5.11
N THR A 133 -7.68 8.68 5.54
CA THR A 133 -7.47 9.05 6.95
C THR A 133 -7.76 10.52 7.16
N ASP A 134 -8.00 10.93 8.40
CA ASP A 134 -7.98 12.35 8.77
C ASP A 134 -6.53 12.83 8.82
N GLU A 135 -6.11 13.50 7.74
CA GLU A 135 -4.74 14.02 7.60
C GLU A 135 -4.48 15.24 8.50
N SER A 136 -5.54 15.92 8.97
CA SER A 136 -5.43 17.17 9.71
C SER A 136 -4.84 17.00 11.11
N VAL A 137 -4.88 15.78 11.66
CA VAL A 137 -4.37 15.47 12.99
C VAL A 137 -2.88 15.12 13.00
N PHE A 138 -2.26 14.94 11.82
CA PHE A 138 -0.87 14.54 11.70
C PHE A 138 0.00 15.69 11.20
N GLU A 139 1.16 15.84 11.84
CA GLU A 139 2.17 16.84 11.48
C GLU A 139 3.56 16.25 11.69
N VAL A 140 4.33 16.19 10.59
CA VAL A 140 5.70 15.65 10.62
C VAL A 140 6.60 16.53 11.49
N GLY A 141 7.34 15.90 12.40
CA GLY A 141 8.18 16.58 13.40
C GLY A 141 7.45 16.96 14.69
N ARG A 142 6.11 16.83 14.75
CA ARG A 142 5.32 17.13 15.93
C ARG A 142 4.70 15.88 16.58
N ASN A 143 4.01 15.06 15.79
CA ASN A 143 3.41 13.82 16.24
C ASN A 143 3.65 12.64 15.28
N ILE A 144 4.34 12.88 14.18
CA ILE A 144 4.90 11.90 13.27
C ILE A 144 6.39 12.23 13.11
N ALA A 145 7.26 11.23 12.99
CA ALA A 145 8.71 11.40 12.87
C ALA A 145 9.30 12.23 14.03
N THR A 146 8.95 11.84 15.26
CA THR A 146 9.28 12.63 16.47
C THR A 146 10.56 12.20 17.15
N THR A 147 11.22 11.14 16.68
CA THR A 147 12.52 10.72 17.24
C THR A 147 13.55 11.80 16.96
N GLU A 148 14.19 12.29 18.01
CA GLU A 148 15.14 13.40 17.92
C GLU A 148 16.33 13.03 17.04
N GLY A 149 16.68 13.91 16.10
CA GLY A 149 17.77 13.71 15.16
C GLY A 149 18.14 15.00 14.44
N ALA A 150 19.23 14.93 13.67
CA ALA A 150 19.72 16.05 12.86
C ALA A 150 20.15 15.58 11.49
N VAL A 151 19.97 16.43 10.48
CA VAL A 151 20.55 16.23 9.15
C VAL A 151 22.06 16.44 9.24
N VAL A 152 22.83 15.40 9.00
CA VAL A 152 24.31 15.43 9.07
C VAL A 152 24.95 15.47 7.70
N PHE A 153 24.21 15.20 6.66
CA PHE A 153 24.66 15.28 5.27
C PHE A 153 23.45 15.55 4.35
N GLU A 154 23.68 16.29 3.28
CA GLU A 154 22.67 16.55 2.24
C GLU A 154 23.35 16.59 0.87
N ASN A 155 22.67 16.04 -0.13
CA ASN A 155 23.01 16.19 -1.55
C ASN A 155 21.75 16.41 -2.39
N GLU A 156 21.86 16.31 -3.72
CA GLU A 156 20.75 16.51 -4.64
C GLU A 156 19.61 15.50 -4.43
N LEU A 157 19.90 14.26 -3.99
CA LEU A 157 18.95 13.15 -3.92
C LEU A 157 18.41 12.87 -2.52
N MET A 158 19.18 13.16 -1.48
CA MET A 158 18.78 12.78 -0.13
C MET A 158 19.35 13.68 0.96
N GLN A 159 18.74 13.64 2.11
CA GLN A 159 19.30 14.04 3.39
C GLN A 159 19.61 12.78 4.21
N LEU A 160 20.72 12.76 4.94
CA LEU A 160 21.04 11.72 5.90
C LEU A 160 20.76 12.25 7.31
N VAL A 161 19.82 11.63 8.00
CA VAL A 161 19.43 11.98 9.37
C VAL A 161 20.18 11.06 10.33
N GLN A 162 20.94 11.62 11.27
CA GLN A 162 21.49 10.91 12.41
C GLN A 162 20.60 11.16 13.62
N TYR A 163 20.16 10.09 14.28
CA TYR A 163 19.34 10.19 15.48
C TYR A 163 20.14 10.33 16.76
N ALA A 164 19.63 11.13 17.68
CA ALA A 164 20.24 11.33 18.99
C ALA A 164 20.22 10.03 19.83
N PRO A 165 21.30 9.68 20.53
CA PRO A 165 21.33 8.47 21.34
C PRO A 165 20.37 8.60 22.55
N LEU A 166 19.63 7.53 22.82
CA LEU A 166 18.75 7.42 24.00
C LEU A 166 19.36 6.56 25.12
N THR A 167 20.61 6.11 24.91
CA THR A 167 21.35 5.30 25.88
C THR A 167 22.68 5.96 26.22
N PRO A 168 23.25 5.75 27.45
CA PRO A 168 24.54 6.32 27.84
C PRO A 168 25.73 5.83 27.02
N LYS A 169 25.59 4.68 26.37
CA LYS A 169 26.60 4.07 25.50
C LYS A 169 25.90 3.47 24.29
N VAL A 170 26.56 3.53 23.14
CA VAL A 170 26.09 2.95 21.88
C VAL A 170 27.07 1.91 21.36
N GLY A 171 26.55 1.01 20.51
CA GLY A 171 27.37 0.03 19.80
C GLY A 171 28.39 0.70 18.91
N THR A 172 29.55 0.05 18.71
CA THR A 172 30.67 0.60 17.91
C THR A 172 30.26 0.80 16.45
N ARG A 173 29.47 -0.13 15.87
CA ARG A 173 29.05 -0.04 14.48
C ARG A 173 27.71 0.68 14.38
N PRO A 174 27.63 1.79 13.63
CA PRO A 174 26.34 2.44 13.36
C PRO A 174 25.50 1.60 12.40
N LEU A 175 24.19 1.85 12.40
CA LEU A 175 23.23 1.27 11.50
C LEU A 175 22.80 2.33 10.48
N VAL A 176 22.98 2.05 9.19
CA VAL A 176 22.46 2.87 8.09
C VAL A 176 21.18 2.24 7.57
N VAL A 177 20.10 3.00 7.56
CA VAL A 177 18.75 2.56 7.14
C VAL A 177 18.40 3.22 5.81
N VAL A 178 18.03 2.39 4.84
CA VAL A 178 17.61 2.84 3.50
C VAL A 178 16.15 2.47 3.29
N PRO A 179 15.23 3.42 3.48
CA PRO A 179 13.80 3.21 3.25
C PRO A 179 13.46 3.28 1.74
N PRO A 180 12.21 2.93 1.34
CA PRO A 180 11.75 3.11 -0.02
C PRO A 180 11.87 4.56 -0.50
N CYS A 181 12.22 4.74 -1.78
CA CYS A 181 12.25 6.07 -2.42
C CYS A 181 10.89 6.51 -2.99
N ILE A 182 9.87 5.65 -2.93
CA ILE A 182 8.53 5.90 -3.47
C ILE A 182 7.59 6.59 -2.49
N ASN A 183 7.97 6.64 -1.20
CA ASN A 183 7.26 7.32 -0.13
C ASN A 183 8.26 8.00 0.81
N LYS A 184 7.75 8.73 1.80
CA LYS A 184 8.58 9.43 2.78
C LYS A 184 9.24 8.47 3.78
N PHE A 185 10.40 8.87 4.28
CA PHE A 185 11.25 8.11 5.19
C PHE A 185 10.56 7.69 6.49
N TYR A 186 9.57 8.45 6.94
CA TYR A 186 8.96 8.30 8.26
C TYR A 186 8.03 7.10 8.42
N ILE A 187 7.91 6.23 7.42
CA ILE A 187 7.39 4.87 7.64
C ILE A 187 8.17 4.15 8.74
N MET A 188 9.45 4.47 8.88
CA MET A 188 10.33 3.87 9.88
C MET A 188 10.24 4.58 11.24
N ASP A 189 9.58 5.75 11.29
CA ASP A 189 9.46 6.61 12.46
C ASP A 189 8.07 7.27 12.49
N LEU A 190 7.01 6.48 12.60
CA LEU A 190 5.62 6.99 12.61
C LEU A 190 5.36 7.73 13.93
N GLN A 191 4.70 7.12 14.89
CA GLN A 191 4.47 7.68 16.22
C GLN A 191 5.41 7.04 17.26
N PRO A 192 5.58 7.59 18.46
CA PRO A 192 6.51 7.07 19.46
C PRO A 192 6.32 5.58 19.79
N ASP A 193 5.08 5.10 19.76
CA ASP A 193 4.75 3.71 20.13
C ASP A 193 4.92 2.71 18.98
N ASN A 194 5.07 3.19 17.75
CA ASN A 194 5.24 2.37 16.54
C ASN A 194 6.40 2.87 15.64
N SER A 195 7.46 3.41 16.24
CA SER A 195 8.68 3.82 15.57
C SER A 195 9.76 2.73 15.67
N LEU A 196 10.14 2.17 14.52
CA LEU A 196 11.29 1.26 14.44
C LEU A 196 12.61 1.99 14.69
N ILE A 197 12.72 3.24 14.24
CA ILE A 197 13.90 4.08 14.50
C ILE A 197 14.10 4.27 16.00
N ARG A 198 13.06 4.72 16.71
CA ARG A 198 13.12 4.91 18.16
C ARG A 198 13.52 3.62 18.87
N PHE A 199 12.88 2.50 18.51
CA PHE A 199 13.24 1.19 19.07
C PHE A 199 14.73 0.88 18.88
N MET A 200 15.26 1.06 17.66
CA MET A 200 16.69 0.78 17.39
C MET A 200 17.62 1.68 18.20
N VAL A 201 17.29 2.96 18.36
CA VAL A 201 18.08 3.90 19.17
C VAL A 201 18.01 3.54 20.66
N GLU A 202 16.83 3.15 21.17
CA GLU A 202 16.66 2.66 22.55
C GLU A 202 17.44 1.38 22.84
N GLN A 203 17.72 0.56 21.81
CA GLN A 203 18.59 -0.61 21.91
C GLN A 203 20.10 -0.27 21.84
N GLY A 204 20.46 1.00 21.86
CA GLY A 204 21.86 1.46 21.88
C GLY A 204 22.52 1.45 20.51
N ASN A 205 21.77 1.57 19.42
CA ASN A 205 22.37 1.76 18.10
C ASN A 205 22.52 3.25 17.79
N THR A 206 23.63 3.62 17.14
CA THR A 206 23.72 4.87 16.39
C THR A 206 23.04 4.65 15.06
N VAL A 207 21.95 5.36 14.80
CA VAL A 207 21.12 5.14 13.60
C VAL A 207 21.23 6.33 12.66
N PHE A 208 21.50 6.02 11.38
CA PHE A 208 21.42 6.95 10.26
C PHE A 208 20.29 6.52 9.34
N LEU A 209 19.45 7.44 8.90
CA LEU A 209 18.34 7.18 8.01
C LEU A 209 18.43 8.05 6.77
N VAL A 210 18.31 7.42 5.60
CA VAL A 210 18.22 8.13 4.33
C VAL A 210 16.80 8.71 4.19
N SER A 211 16.72 10.04 4.04
CA SER A 211 15.50 10.76 3.71
C SER A 211 15.56 11.17 2.24
N TRP A 212 14.86 10.45 1.37
CA TRP A 212 14.84 10.73 -0.06
C TRP A 212 14.15 12.05 -0.39
N ARG A 213 14.74 12.82 -1.27
CA ARG A 213 14.10 14.01 -1.85
C ARG A 213 12.89 13.59 -2.68
N ASN A 214 11.80 14.34 -2.60
CA ASN A 214 10.70 14.23 -3.55
C ASN A 214 11.12 14.93 -4.86
N PRO A 215 11.36 14.20 -5.97
CA PRO A 215 11.88 14.78 -7.19
C PRO A 215 10.98 15.86 -7.79
N THR A 216 11.60 16.87 -8.36
CA THR A 216 10.95 17.89 -9.21
C THR A 216 11.38 17.68 -10.66
N GLU A 217 10.84 18.45 -11.61
CA GLU A 217 11.19 18.33 -13.03
C GLU A 217 12.69 18.47 -13.29
N ALA A 218 13.39 19.27 -12.48
CA ALA A 218 14.84 19.38 -12.56
C ALA A 218 15.58 18.07 -12.32
N HIS A 219 14.96 17.11 -11.62
CA HIS A 219 15.52 15.80 -11.26
C HIS A 219 15.11 14.68 -12.21
N GLY A 220 14.32 14.96 -13.26
CA GLY A 220 13.82 13.94 -14.20
C GLY A 220 14.92 13.17 -14.95
N HIS A 221 16.13 13.71 -14.98
CA HIS A 221 17.31 13.09 -15.61
C HIS A 221 17.98 12.00 -14.76
N LEU A 222 17.67 11.93 -13.45
CA LEU A 222 18.33 11.01 -12.52
C LEU A 222 18.02 9.56 -12.83
N THR A 223 19.07 8.73 -12.77
CA THR A 223 19.04 7.32 -13.14
C THR A 223 19.07 6.41 -11.92
N TRP A 224 19.01 5.10 -12.14
CA TRP A 224 19.24 4.09 -11.11
C TRP A 224 20.64 4.23 -10.49
N GLU A 225 21.65 4.43 -11.34
CA GLU A 225 23.05 4.61 -10.90
C GLU A 225 23.21 5.82 -10.00
N ASP A 226 22.52 6.94 -10.30
CA ASP A 226 22.53 8.13 -9.45
C ASP A 226 21.95 7.83 -8.07
N TYR A 227 20.86 7.04 -8.02
CA TYR A 227 20.26 6.60 -6.75
C TYR A 227 21.18 5.70 -5.95
N LEU A 228 21.98 4.83 -6.59
CA LEU A 228 22.97 4.01 -5.89
C LEU A 228 24.09 4.88 -5.32
N GLU A 229 24.68 5.74 -6.15
CA GLU A 229 25.90 6.50 -5.83
C GLU A 229 25.61 7.61 -4.81
N HIS A 230 24.58 8.42 -5.08
CA HIS A 230 24.21 9.56 -4.24
C HIS A 230 23.26 9.21 -3.09
N GLY A 231 22.75 7.99 -3.04
CA GLY A 231 21.93 7.44 -1.96
C GLY A 231 22.76 6.59 -0.99
N PRO A 232 22.60 5.24 -1.01
CA PRO A 232 23.20 4.38 0.00
C PRO A 232 24.71 4.40 0.00
N ILE A 233 25.42 4.50 -1.15
CA ILE A 233 26.90 4.55 -1.16
C ILE A 233 27.37 5.79 -0.41
N ALA A 234 26.82 6.96 -0.72
CA ALA A 234 27.17 8.19 0.01
C ALA A 234 26.79 8.09 1.50
N ALA A 235 25.62 7.55 1.84
CA ALA A 235 25.18 7.40 3.23
C ALA A 235 26.10 6.48 4.05
N LEU A 236 26.53 5.37 3.46
CA LEU A 236 27.44 4.41 4.11
C LEU A 236 28.82 5.06 4.39
N HIS A 237 29.39 5.76 3.41
CA HIS A 237 30.67 6.45 3.59
C HIS A 237 30.59 7.58 4.63
N VAL A 238 29.53 8.39 4.60
CA VAL A 238 29.33 9.46 5.59
C VAL A 238 29.18 8.89 7.00
N ALA A 239 28.44 7.80 7.17
CA ALA A 239 28.28 7.15 8.47
C ALA A 239 29.59 6.57 8.99
N GLN A 240 30.46 6.00 8.11
CA GLN A 240 31.82 5.55 8.46
C GLN A 240 32.68 6.72 8.92
N GLU A 241 32.63 7.83 8.17
CA GLU A 241 33.46 9.01 8.46
C GLU A 241 33.10 9.66 9.80
N ILE A 242 31.75 9.84 10.04
CA ILE A 242 31.25 10.41 11.29
C ILE A 242 31.65 9.54 12.49
N CYS A 243 31.38 8.22 12.40
CA CYS A 243 31.64 7.29 13.49
C CYS A 243 33.09 6.80 13.56
N LYS A 244 33.94 7.14 12.59
CA LYS A 244 35.37 6.72 12.49
C LYS A 244 35.52 5.20 12.58
N VAL A 245 34.68 4.47 11.88
CA VAL A 245 34.65 3.00 11.85
C VAL A 245 35.01 2.48 10.46
N LYS A 246 35.53 1.25 10.39
CA LYS A 246 35.79 0.59 9.11
C LYS A 246 34.57 -0.02 8.47
N GLN A 247 33.59 -0.43 9.28
CA GLN A 247 32.38 -1.10 8.82
C GLN A 247 31.16 -0.58 9.58
N VAL A 248 30.04 -0.55 8.87
CA VAL A 248 28.72 -0.22 9.41
C VAL A 248 27.79 -1.42 9.29
N ASN A 249 26.68 -1.40 9.97
CA ASN A 249 25.54 -2.28 9.69
C ASN A 249 24.59 -1.57 8.74
N ALA A 250 23.87 -2.32 7.90
CA ALA A 250 22.94 -1.75 6.94
C ALA A 250 21.58 -2.45 7.02
N LEU A 251 20.51 -1.67 6.87
CA LEU A 251 19.14 -2.16 6.79
C LEU A 251 18.45 -1.54 5.58
N GLY A 252 17.89 -2.38 4.71
CA GLY A 252 17.08 -1.95 3.58
C GLY A 252 15.63 -2.38 3.73
N PHE A 253 14.70 -1.48 3.42
CA PHE A 253 13.28 -1.77 3.44
C PHE A 253 12.67 -1.64 2.04
N CYS A 254 11.99 -2.72 1.58
CA CYS A 254 11.30 -2.79 0.28
C CYS A 254 12.26 -2.43 -0.87
N VAL A 255 11.88 -1.55 -1.80
CA VAL A 255 12.75 -1.08 -2.90
C VAL A 255 14.03 -0.39 -2.38
N GLY A 256 14.01 0.19 -1.17
CA GLY A 256 15.22 0.67 -0.51
C GLY A 256 16.24 -0.44 -0.24
N GLY A 257 15.76 -1.64 0.06
CA GLY A 257 16.63 -2.83 0.18
C GLY A 257 17.19 -3.29 -1.17
N THR A 258 16.41 -3.20 -2.24
CA THR A 258 16.89 -3.49 -3.61
C THR A 258 17.99 -2.52 -4.03
N ILE A 259 17.76 -1.21 -3.80
CA ILE A 259 18.74 -0.14 -4.06
C ILE A 259 20.02 -0.37 -3.22
N LEU A 260 19.88 -0.62 -1.91
CA LEU A 260 20.98 -0.87 -1.01
C LEU A 260 21.80 -2.11 -1.44
N THR A 261 21.16 -3.21 -1.76
CA THR A 261 21.85 -4.44 -2.17
C THR A 261 22.60 -4.25 -3.49
N SER A 262 22.01 -3.52 -4.45
CA SER A 262 22.67 -3.14 -5.70
C SER A 262 23.91 -2.26 -5.44
N ALA A 263 23.79 -1.28 -4.54
CA ALA A 263 24.91 -0.44 -4.12
C ALA A 263 26.04 -1.25 -3.47
N LEU A 264 25.71 -2.24 -2.62
CA LEU A 264 26.70 -3.13 -2.02
C LEU A 264 27.40 -4.01 -3.05
N ALA A 265 26.70 -4.44 -4.10
CA ALA A 265 27.32 -5.17 -5.21
C ALA A 265 28.35 -4.28 -5.96
N VAL A 266 28.02 -3.00 -6.20
CA VAL A 266 28.94 -2.02 -6.81
C VAL A 266 30.16 -1.81 -5.91
N LEU A 267 29.96 -1.58 -4.61
CA LEU A 267 31.06 -1.42 -3.65
C LEU A 267 31.96 -2.64 -3.60
N LYS A 268 31.37 -3.84 -3.60
CA LYS A 268 32.14 -5.09 -3.65
C LYS A 268 32.98 -5.21 -4.93
N GLY A 269 32.41 -4.82 -6.07
CA GLY A 269 33.14 -4.74 -7.35
C GLY A 269 34.30 -3.75 -7.33
N ARG A 270 34.23 -2.69 -6.51
CA ARG A 270 35.30 -1.71 -6.28
C ARG A 270 36.33 -2.17 -5.24
N GLY A 271 36.12 -3.34 -4.61
CA GLY A 271 37.00 -3.86 -3.55
C GLY A 271 36.69 -3.25 -2.17
N GLU A 272 35.57 -2.58 -2.00
CA GLU A 272 35.16 -1.96 -0.75
C GLU A 272 34.25 -2.90 0.05
N ASP A 273 34.67 -3.27 1.26
CA ASP A 273 33.96 -4.16 2.18
C ASP A 273 33.55 -3.40 3.45
N ILE A 274 32.61 -2.47 3.29
CA ILE A 274 32.27 -1.48 4.31
C ILE A 274 31.03 -1.85 5.14
N VAL A 275 30.32 -2.94 4.80
CA VAL A 275 29.13 -3.39 5.53
C VAL A 275 29.41 -4.72 6.23
N ALA A 276 29.28 -4.73 7.56
CA ALA A 276 29.47 -5.92 8.39
C ALA A 276 28.25 -6.83 8.43
N SER A 277 27.05 -6.27 8.37
CA SER A 277 25.79 -7.01 8.33
C SER A 277 24.76 -6.28 7.50
N LEU A 278 23.93 -7.04 6.77
CA LEU A 278 22.81 -6.55 5.97
C LEU A 278 21.52 -7.17 6.48
N THR A 279 20.55 -6.34 6.82
CA THR A 279 19.19 -6.74 7.14
C THR A 279 18.24 -6.26 6.04
N LEU A 280 17.43 -7.14 5.50
CA LEU A 280 16.45 -6.83 4.45
C LEU A 280 15.04 -7.09 4.96
N LEU A 281 14.20 -6.07 4.90
CA LEU A 281 12.79 -6.15 5.26
C LEU A 281 11.94 -6.05 3.99
N THR A 282 11.11 -7.07 3.74
CA THR A 282 10.18 -7.11 2.58
C THR A 282 10.83 -6.67 1.25
N THR A 283 12.08 -7.09 1.04
CA THR A 283 12.90 -6.70 -0.12
C THR A 283 12.85 -7.76 -1.19
N LEU A 284 12.58 -7.36 -2.43
CA LEU A 284 12.64 -8.23 -3.59
C LEU A 284 14.03 -8.11 -4.25
N LEU A 285 14.73 -9.23 -4.38
CA LEU A 285 16.03 -9.35 -5.05
C LEU A 285 15.98 -10.26 -6.28
N ASP A 286 15.10 -11.23 -6.29
CA ASP A 286 14.78 -12.07 -7.43
C ASP A 286 13.43 -11.66 -7.99
N PHE A 287 13.40 -11.22 -9.24
CA PHE A 287 12.24 -10.72 -9.95
C PHE A 287 11.57 -11.78 -10.84
N THR A 288 11.94 -13.06 -10.70
CA THR A 288 11.33 -14.19 -11.42
C THR A 288 9.85 -14.31 -11.10
N ASP A 289 9.49 -14.12 -9.81
CA ASP A 289 8.10 -14.02 -9.36
C ASP A 289 7.93 -12.75 -8.53
N THR A 290 7.32 -11.76 -9.15
CA THR A 290 7.03 -10.46 -8.52
C THR A 290 5.63 -10.40 -7.90
N GLY A 291 4.90 -11.50 -7.90
CA GLY A 291 3.51 -11.53 -7.48
C GLY A 291 2.62 -10.64 -8.37
N GLU A 292 1.56 -10.10 -7.78
CA GLU A 292 0.55 -9.33 -8.53
C GLU A 292 1.07 -7.99 -9.08
N ILE A 293 2.16 -7.42 -8.52
CA ILE A 293 2.75 -6.18 -9.06
C ILE A 293 3.18 -6.37 -10.52
N GLY A 294 3.73 -7.54 -10.87
CA GLY A 294 4.11 -7.87 -12.24
C GLY A 294 2.97 -7.86 -13.26
N LEU A 295 1.72 -7.90 -12.81
CA LEU A 295 0.55 -7.85 -13.68
C LEU A 295 0.33 -6.46 -14.31
N PHE A 296 0.85 -5.42 -13.67
CA PHE A 296 0.78 -4.03 -14.16
C PHE A 296 1.89 -3.69 -15.16
N ILE A 297 2.85 -4.61 -15.37
CA ILE A 297 4.01 -4.40 -16.24
C ILE A 297 3.81 -5.23 -17.49
N ASP A 298 3.71 -4.56 -18.65
CA ASP A 298 3.74 -5.15 -19.99
C ASP A 298 4.37 -4.18 -20.98
N ASP A 299 4.75 -4.69 -22.17
CA ASP A 299 5.44 -3.93 -23.20
C ASP A 299 4.65 -2.70 -23.66
N ASN A 300 3.31 -2.82 -23.79
CA ASN A 300 2.46 -1.70 -24.17
C ASN A 300 2.38 -0.64 -23.04
N GLY A 301 2.31 -1.07 -21.81
CA GLY A 301 2.34 -0.20 -20.63
C GLY A 301 3.65 0.57 -20.54
N LEU A 302 4.78 -0.10 -20.77
CA LEU A 302 6.11 0.52 -20.80
C LEU A 302 6.20 1.57 -21.93
N LEU A 303 5.82 1.21 -23.16
CA LEU A 303 5.79 2.14 -24.30
C LEU A 303 4.89 3.36 -24.05
N THR A 304 3.73 3.14 -23.43
CA THR A 304 2.81 4.22 -23.06
C THR A 304 3.44 5.14 -22.03
N ARG A 305 4.11 4.59 -21.01
CA ARG A 305 4.80 5.39 -19.99
C ARG A 305 5.97 6.16 -20.58
N GLU A 306 6.80 5.54 -21.42
CA GLU A 306 7.87 6.23 -22.14
C GLU A 306 7.35 7.39 -22.99
N SER A 307 6.20 7.21 -23.64
CA SER A 307 5.59 8.28 -24.45
C SER A 307 5.00 9.41 -23.61
N THR A 308 4.48 9.14 -22.40
CA THR A 308 3.80 10.12 -21.54
C THR A 308 4.74 10.89 -20.64
N ILE A 309 5.70 10.23 -19.99
CA ILE A 309 6.65 10.88 -19.09
C ILE A 309 7.99 11.19 -19.75
N GLY A 310 8.23 10.66 -20.95
CA GLY A 310 9.43 10.92 -21.75
C GLY A 310 10.72 10.47 -21.06
N LYS A 311 11.86 10.90 -21.64
CA LYS A 311 13.20 10.53 -21.15
C LYS A 311 13.72 11.40 -20.00
N GLY A 312 12.98 12.37 -19.54
CA GLY A 312 13.38 13.30 -18.49
C GLY A 312 12.21 13.80 -17.64
N GLY A 313 11.03 13.16 -17.77
CA GLY A 313 9.85 13.49 -16.96
C GLY A 313 9.84 12.79 -15.61
N LEU A 314 8.70 12.91 -14.94
CA LEU A 314 8.47 12.31 -13.62
C LEU A 314 7.24 11.42 -13.66
N LEU A 315 7.33 10.25 -13.05
CA LEU A 315 6.16 9.48 -12.68
C LEU A 315 5.43 10.20 -11.55
N PRO A 316 4.13 10.52 -11.72
CA PRO A 316 3.36 11.17 -10.66
C PRO A 316 3.24 10.27 -9.42
N ALA A 317 3.32 10.86 -8.23
CA ALA A 317 3.18 10.15 -6.96
C ALA A 317 1.88 9.33 -6.87
N ARG A 318 0.76 9.89 -7.36
CA ARG A 318 -0.55 9.25 -7.37
C ARG A 318 -0.61 7.94 -8.17
N ASP A 319 0.21 7.79 -9.21
CA ASP A 319 0.17 6.60 -10.07
C ASP A 319 0.65 5.36 -9.31
N LEU A 320 1.73 5.50 -8.52
CA LEU A 320 2.20 4.45 -7.63
C LEU A 320 1.19 4.14 -6.53
N GLN A 321 0.68 5.19 -5.86
CA GLN A 321 -0.35 5.03 -4.83
C GLN A 321 -1.59 4.30 -5.36
N THR A 322 -2.06 4.68 -6.55
CA THR A 322 -3.20 4.05 -7.21
C THR A 322 -2.92 2.57 -7.50
N THR A 323 -1.75 2.25 -8.04
CA THR A 323 -1.34 0.86 -8.32
C THR A 323 -1.37 0.01 -7.05
N PHE A 324 -0.78 0.50 -5.95
CA PHE A 324 -0.80 -0.22 -4.67
C PHE A 324 -2.21 -0.34 -4.08
N SER A 325 -3.04 0.68 -4.23
CA SER A 325 -4.44 0.62 -3.76
C SER A 325 -5.26 -0.44 -4.52
N PHE A 326 -5.03 -0.60 -5.83
CA PHE A 326 -5.72 -1.62 -6.62
C PHE A 326 -5.28 -3.06 -6.30
N LEU A 327 -4.08 -3.28 -5.77
CA LEU A 327 -3.69 -4.61 -5.29
C LEU A 327 -4.62 -5.10 -4.17
N ARG A 328 -5.17 -4.18 -3.38
CA ARG A 328 -6.11 -4.43 -2.30
C ARG A 328 -7.35 -3.52 -2.42
N ALA A 329 -7.98 -3.52 -3.58
CA ALA A 329 -9.06 -2.58 -3.91
C ALA A 329 -10.21 -2.61 -2.91
N ASN A 330 -10.59 -3.79 -2.40
CA ASN A 330 -11.62 -3.90 -1.40
C ASN A 330 -11.29 -3.14 -0.10
N ASP A 331 -10.03 -3.24 0.37
CA ASP A 331 -9.59 -2.61 1.62
C ASP A 331 -9.22 -1.12 1.45
N LEU A 332 -8.61 -0.77 0.31
CA LEU A 332 -8.00 0.54 0.09
C LEU A 332 -8.78 1.45 -0.86
N VAL A 333 -9.85 0.96 -1.47
CA VAL A 333 -10.74 1.76 -2.31
C VAL A 333 -12.19 1.62 -1.84
N TRP A 334 -12.78 0.42 -1.97
CA TRP A 334 -14.21 0.24 -1.74
C TRP A 334 -14.62 0.43 -0.28
N SER A 335 -13.79 0.05 0.68
CA SER A 335 -14.08 0.29 2.09
C SER A 335 -14.23 1.78 2.41
N PHE A 336 -13.40 2.64 1.79
CA PHE A 336 -13.49 4.09 1.96
C PHE A 336 -14.66 4.69 1.18
N VAL A 337 -14.94 4.22 -0.03
CA VAL A 337 -16.13 4.62 -0.78
C VAL A 337 -17.40 4.34 0.03
N VAL A 338 -17.50 3.15 0.62
CA VAL A 338 -18.67 2.80 1.45
C VAL A 338 -18.71 3.62 2.74
N ASN A 339 -17.62 3.68 3.51
CA ASN A 339 -17.65 4.38 4.79
C ASN A 339 -17.80 5.89 4.62
N ASN A 340 -17.02 6.51 3.72
CA ASN A 340 -17.01 7.97 3.59
C ASN A 340 -18.22 8.49 2.82
N TYR A 341 -18.59 7.85 1.70
CA TYR A 341 -19.60 8.41 0.79
C TYR A 341 -20.99 7.80 0.99
N LEU A 342 -21.07 6.50 1.26
CA LEU A 342 -22.37 5.87 1.54
C LEU A 342 -22.81 6.13 2.99
N LEU A 343 -21.92 5.81 3.96
CA LEU A 343 -22.28 5.88 5.37
C LEU A 343 -22.02 7.25 5.99
N GLY A 344 -21.43 8.20 5.25
CA GLY A 344 -21.19 9.57 5.71
C GLY A 344 -20.23 9.65 6.92
N LYS A 345 -19.35 8.66 7.08
CA LYS A 345 -18.38 8.65 8.17
C LYS A 345 -17.16 9.48 7.80
N ASP A 346 -16.62 10.22 8.75
CA ASP A 346 -15.30 10.82 8.57
C ASP A 346 -14.20 9.77 8.67
N PRO A 347 -13.11 9.90 7.86
CA PRO A 347 -11.99 8.98 7.94
C PRO A 347 -11.36 8.98 9.34
N PHE A 348 -11.10 7.79 9.88
CA PHE A 348 -10.44 7.64 11.16
C PHE A 348 -8.95 8.02 11.06
N PRO A 349 -8.38 8.76 12.04
CA PRO A 349 -6.94 9.04 12.07
C PRO A 349 -6.11 7.77 12.16
N PHE A 350 -5.27 7.52 11.14
CA PHE A 350 -4.38 6.39 11.10
C PHE A 350 -3.05 6.79 10.44
N ASP A 351 -1.98 6.77 11.20
CA ASP A 351 -0.66 7.26 10.81
C ASP A 351 -0.05 6.53 9.60
N LEU A 352 -0.25 5.22 9.49
CA LEU A 352 0.21 4.45 8.34
C LEU A 352 -0.50 4.88 7.04
N LEU A 353 -1.79 5.20 7.09
CA LEU A 353 -2.52 5.72 5.94
C LEU A 353 -2.17 7.17 5.62
N TYR A 354 -1.82 7.96 6.64
CA TYR A 354 -1.25 9.29 6.45
C TYR A 354 0.05 9.19 5.65
N TRP A 355 0.99 8.33 6.07
CA TRP A 355 2.21 8.08 5.32
C TRP A 355 1.93 7.56 3.89
N ASN A 356 1.00 6.62 3.73
CA ASN A 356 0.63 6.07 2.42
C ASN A 356 0.10 7.13 1.45
N SER A 357 -0.52 8.19 2.00
CA SER A 357 -1.03 9.33 1.22
C SER A 357 0.07 10.34 0.84
N ASP A 358 1.24 10.30 1.50
CA ASP A 358 2.37 11.19 1.27
C ASP A 358 3.42 10.55 0.34
N SER A 359 2.97 10.13 -0.83
CA SER A 359 3.81 9.49 -1.85
C SER A 359 4.77 10.48 -2.50
N THR A 360 5.90 9.97 -3.02
CA THR A 360 6.88 10.74 -3.78
C THR A 360 6.77 10.46 -5.27
N ARG A 361 7.20 11.42 -6.07
CA ARG A 361 7.40 11.26 -7.52
C ARG A 361 8.65 10.43 -7.77
N MET A 362 8.80 9.92 -8.99
CA MET A 362 9.99 9.16 -9.39
C MET A 362 10.48 9.67 -10.75
N PRO A 363 11.81 9.87 -10.95
CA PRO A 363 12.37 10.17 -12.27
C PRO A 363 12.05 9.06 -13.27
N ALA A 364 11.71 9.45 -14.51
CA ALA A 364 11.35 8.50 -15.55
C ALA A 364 12.44 7.46 -15.77
N LYS A 365 13.70 7.88 -15.85
CA LYS A 365 14.84 6.98 -16.04
C LYS A 365 15.06 6.00 -14.89
N MET A 366 14.76 6.41 -13.65
CA MET A 366 14.78 5.52 -12.48
C MET A 366 13.64 4.51 -12.54
N HIS A 367 12.46 4.91 -13.05
CA HIS A 367 11.28 4.05 -13.12
C HIS A 367 11.34 3.03 -14.25
N THR A 368 11.98 3.35 -15.37
CA THR A 368 12.04 2.49 -16.58
C THR A 368 13.28 1.58 -16.59
N PHE A 369 14.14 1.67 -15.60
CA PHE A 369 15.26 0.76 -15.41
C PHE A 369 14.72 -0.61 -14.95
#